data_9efd44c0837182ff3a6fde964b2f0076
#
_entry.id   9efd44c0837182ff3a6fde964b2f0076
#
_cell.length_a   1.000
_cell.length_b   1.000
_cell.length_c   1.000
_cell.angle_alpha   90.00
_cell.angle_beta   90.00
_cell.angle_gamma   90.00
#
_symmetry.space_group_name_H-M   'P 1'
#
loop_
_entity.id
_entity.type
_entity.pdbx_description
1 polymer ?
#
loop_
_entity_poly.entity_id
_entity_poly.type
_entity_poly.pdbx_seq_one_letter_code
_entity_poly.pdbx_strand_id
1 'polypeptide(L)'
;MTTSVLLTLGRLPKALEIARAFDTAGCRVIVAEPLRWHVCKPSSSVASTYKVTAPNVDLDSYLRELLNIIMQEDIDLVVPISEEAVYVSLLHGRLPPDVRLACPLFEQMNLLNNKLSFAGWAIDHGLLVPPTFAATTDEASELASRKNYVLKPSNGYSGVGVKLRHKGEILDAREPGLIVQEQIQGRHMSSLSLLKNGNDLCTVLYEGRVLPIR
;
A
#
# COMPACT_ATOMS: atom_id res chain seq x y z
N MET A 1 0.03 -30.27 10.65
CA MET A 1 0.61 -29.10 11.35
C MET A 1 -0.30 -27.90 11.10
N THR A 2 -0.51 -27.06 12.09
CA THR A 2 -1.32 -25.83 11.95
C THR A 2 -0.48 -24.77 11.27
N THR A 3 -0.98 -24.17 10.19
CA THR A 3 -0.28 -23.08 9.48
C THR A 3 -0.23 -21.82 10.35
N SER A 4 0.98 -21.27 10.57
CA SER A 4 1.20 -20.03 11.31
C SER A 4 1.30 -18.85 10.34
N VAL A 5 0.51 -17.79 10.61
CA VAL A 5 0.41 -16.61 9.73
C VAL A 5 0.82 -15.37 10.51
N LEU A 6 1.76 -14.58 9.96
CA LEU A 6 2.13 -13.28 10.49
C LEU A 6 1.43 -12.17 9.69
N LEU A 7 0.56 -11.41 10.34
CA LEU A 7 0.00 -10.19 9.78
C LEU A 7 0.83 -8.98 10.25
N THR A 8 1.18 -8.09 9.35
CA THR A 8 1.75 -6.80 9.70
C THR A 8 0.65 -5.74 9.79
N LEU A 9 0.87 -4.70 10.59
CA LEU A 9 -0.05 -3.55 10.73
C LEU A 9 -1.43 -3.89 11.33
N GLY A 10 -1.47 -4.38 12.56
CA GLY A 10 -2.68 -4.81 13.29
C GLY A 10 -3.67 -3.71 13.70
N ARG A 11 -3.39 -2.42 13.39
CA ARG A 11 -4.23 -1.27 13.76
C ARG A 11 -5.44 -1.06 12.87
N LEU A 12 -5.47 -1.65 11.67
CA LEU A 12 -6.53 -1.44 10.70
C LEU A 12 -7.68 -2.43 10.89
N PRO A 13 -8.94 -2.00 10.77
CA PRO A 13 -10.09 -2.91 10.84
C PRO A 13 -9.98 -4.09 9.88
N LYS A 14 -9.48 -3.87 8.65
CA LYS A 14 -9.24 -4.95 7.68
C LYS A 14 -8.26 -6.02 8.17
N ALA A 15 -7.26 -5.63 8.99
CA ALA A 15 -6.34 -6.61 9.59
C ALA A 15 -7.07 -7.56 10.54
N LEU A 16 -8.02 -7.05 11.33
CA LEU A 16 -8.84 -7.86 12.23
C LEU A 16 -9.73 -8.82 11.46
N GLU A 17 -10.36 -8.38 10.38
CA GLU A 17 -11.19 -9.26 9.54
C GLU A 17 -10.36 -10.35 8.85
N ILE A 18 -9.17 -10.02 8.37
CA ILE A 18 -8.23 -11.00 7.82
C ILE A 18 -7.76 -12.00 8.89
N ALA A 19 -7.46 -11.51 10.11
CA ALA A 19 -7.09 -12.37 11.24
C ALA A 19 -8.20 -13.38 11.56
N ARG A 20 -9.46 -12.92 11.63
CA ARG A 20 -10.63 -13.78 11.85
C ARG A 20 -10.83 -14.82 10.74
N ALA A 21 -10.60 -14.42 9.49
CA ALA A 21 -10.70 -15.34 8.35
C ALA A 21 -9.64 -16.45 8.42
N PHE A 22 -8.39 -16.12 8.76
CA PHE A 22 -7.33 -17.10 8.95
C PHE A 22 -7.60 -18.02 10.16
N ASP A 23 -8.05 -17.48 11.28
CA ASP A 23 -8.44 -18.25 12.46
C ASP A 23 -9.57 -19.25 12.15
N THR A 24 -10.62 -18.78 11.44
CA THR A 24 -11.72 -19.65 10.97
C THR A 24 -11.22 -20.75 10.03
N ALA A 25 -10.17 -20.48 9.25
CA ALA A 25 -9.52 -21.48 8.40
C ALA A 25 -8.57 -22.43 9.17
N GLY A 26 -8.51 -22.34 10.51
CA GLY A 26 -7.66 -23.17 11.36
C GLY A 26 -6.19 -22.76 11.41
N CYS A 27 -5.84 -21.53 10.99
CA CYS A 27 -4.50 -21.01 11.08
C CYS A 27 -4.24 -20.38 12.46
N ARG A 28 -3.00 -20.45 12.91
CA ARG A 28 -2.51 -19.69 14.08
C ARG A 28 -2.09 -18.32 13.64
N VAL A 29 -2.73 -17.25 14.13
CA VAL A 29 -2.50 -15.88 13.68
C VAL A 29 -1.63 -15.11 14.67
N ILE A 30 -0.55 -14.53 14.18
CA ILE A 30 0.37 -13.65 14.89
C ILE A 30 0.29 -12.26 14.25
N VAL A 31 0.42 -11.21 15.05
CA VAL A 31 0.35 -9.82 14.55
C VAL A 31 1.57 -9.03 15.01
N ALA A 32 2.27 -8.37 14.07
CA ALA A 32 3.30 -7.39 14.32
C ALA A 32 2.74 -5.97 14.12
N GLU A 33 2.91 -5.07 15.10
CA GLU A 33 2.34 -3.73 15.08
C GLU A 33 3.22 -2.73 15.85
N PRO A 34 3.58 -1.58 15.26
CA PRO A 34 4.31 -0.53 15.96
C PRO A 34 3.57 0.09 17.16
N LEU A 35 2.24 0.18 17.10
CA LEU A 35 1.46 0.74 18.21
C LEU A 35 1.27 -0.29 19.31
N ARG A 36 1.41 0.17 20.58
CA ARG A 36 1.16 -0.69 21.75
C ARG A 36 -0.29 -1.18 21.84
N TRP A 37 -1.23 -0.34 21.40
CA TRP A 37 -2.68 -0.63 21.42
C TRP A 37 -3.22 -0.59 20.00
N HIS A 38 -3.87 -1.64 19.57
CA HIS A 38 -4.43 -1.79 18.23
C HIS A 38 -5.60 -2.76 18.23
N VAL A 39 -6.44 -2.69 17.21
CA VAL A 39 -7.72 -3.44 17.17
C VAL A 39 -7.56 -4.97 17.17
N CYS A 40 -6.45 -5.49 16.66
CA CYS A 40 -6.19 -6.93 16.67
C CYS A 40 -5.79 -7.47 18.05
N LYS A 41 -5.25 -6.63 18.95
CA LYS A 41 -4.67 -7.07 20.22
C LYS A 41 -5.65 -7.77 21.17
N PRO A 42 -6.91 -7.29 21.36
CA PRO A 42 -7.88 -7.94 22.24
C PRO A 42 -8.64 -9.09 21.56
N SER A 43 -8.36 -9.41 20.29
CA SER A 43 -9.11 -10.42 19.55
C SER A 43 -8.69 -11.84 19.95
N SER A 44 -9.67 -12.71 20.21
CA SER A 44 -9.44 -14.15 20.43
C SER A 44 -8.92 -14.88 19.19
N SER A 45 -9.08 -14.30 18.00
CA SER A 45 -8.54 -14.84 16.75
C SER A 45 -7.05 -14.56 16.54
N VAL A 46 -6.38 -13.90 17.49
CA VAL A 46 -4.96 -13.58 17.44
C VAL A 46 -4.24 -14.26 18.60
N ALA A 47 -3.36 -15.20 18.27
CA ALA A 47 -2.63 -16.00 19.27
C ALA A 47 -1.57 -15.17 20.00
N SER A 48 -0.85 -14.29 19.27
CA SER A 48 0.23 -13.46 19.83
C SER A 48 0.32 -12.12 19.11
N THR A 49 0.75 -11.07 19.83
CA THR A 49 1.02 -9.75 19.26
C THR A 49 2.40 -9.26 19.66
N TYR A 50 3.15 -8.75 18.69
CA TYR A 50 4.49 -8.22 18.87
C TYR A 50 4.52 -6.73 18.56
N LYS A 51 5.13 -5.96 19.44
CA LYS A 51 5.44 -4.56 19.17
C LYS A 51 6.75 -4.51 18.38
N VAL A 52 6.70 -3.83 17.23
CA VAL A 52 7.87 -3.63 16.35
C VAL A 52 8.15 -2.14 16.16
N THR A 53 9.35 -1.83 15.71
CA THR A 53 9.73 -0.48 15.28
C THR A 53 8.90 -0.10 14.05
N ALA A 54 8.48 1.17 13.93
CA ALA A 54 7.77 1.61 12.72
C ALA A 54 8.76 1.76 11.55
N PRO A 55 8.42 1.30 10.32
CA PRO A 55 9.36 1.30 9.20
C PRO A 55 9.81 2.70 8.76
N ASN A 56 9.02 3.73 9.04
CA ASN A 56 9.38 5.13 8.80
C ASN A 56 10.29 5.74 9.88
N VAL A 57 10.52 5.04 10.97
CA VAL A 57 11.45 5.45 12.06
C VAL A 57 12.80 4.78 11.86
N ASP A 58 12.81 3.47 11.70
CA ASP A 58 14.01 2.67 11.44
C ASP A 58 13.63 1.40 10.69
N LEU A 59 13.87 1.41 9.37
CA LEU A 59 13.52 0.32 8.48
C LEU A 59 14.31 -0.95 8.77
N ASP A 60 15.60 -0.82 9.06
CA ASP A 60 16.48 -1.99 9.31
C ASP A 60 16.06 -2.70 10.61
N SER A 61 15.74 -1.94 11.65
CA SER A 61 15.20 -2.49 12.89
C SER A 61 13.86 -3.19 12.65
N TYR A 62 12.95 -2.55 11.90
CA TYR A 62 11.66 -3.15 11.56
C TYR A 62 11.80 -4.51 10.86
N LEU A 63 12.62 -4.57 9.80
CA LEU A 63 12.83 -5.81 9.03
C LEU A 63 13.51 -6.90 9.87
N ARG A 64 14.48 -6.54 10.71
CA ARG A 64 15.16 -7.47 11.61
C ARG A 64 14.20 -8.03 12.67
N GLU A 65 13.34 -7.19 13.24
CA GLU A 65 12.33 -7.60 14.23
C GLU A 65 11.30 -8.54 13.60
N LEU A 66 10.85 -8.28 12.37
CA LEU A 66 9.98 -9.20 11.64
C LEU A 66 10.64 -10.56 11.41
N LEU A 67 11.91 -10.60 10.99
CA LEU A 67 12.66 -11.84 10.81
C LEU A 67 12.78 -12.63 12.12
N ASN A 68 13.02 -11.95 13.23
CA ASN A 68 13.09 -12.59 14.55
C ASN A 68 11.72 -13.22 14.94
N ILE A 69 10.61 -12.51 14.70
CA ILE A 69 9.26 -13.04 14.96
C ILE A 69 9.00 -14.27 14.06
N ILE A 70 9.36 -14.19 12.78
CA ILE A 70 9.18 -15.27 11.82
C ILE A 70 9.89 -16.54 12.30
N MET A 71 11.12 -16.42 12.79
CA MET A 71 11.90 -17.54 13.31
C MET A 71 11.37 -18.05 14.66
N GLN A 72 10.98 -17.14 15.56
CA GLN A 72 10.53 -17.46 16.92
C GLN A 72 9.18 -18.18 16.93
N GLU A 73 8.28 -17.79 16.02
CA GLU A 73 6.89 -18.24 15.97
C GLU A 73 6.65 -19.30 14.89
N ASP A 74 7.71 -19.81 14.25
CA ASP A 74 7.64 -20.77 13.14
C ASP A 74 6.58 -20.38 12.11
N ILE A 75 6.74 -19.17 11.53
CA ILE A 75 5.79 -18.60 10.58
C ILE A 75 5.91 -19.26 9.21
N ASP A 76 4.79 -19.71 8.65
CA ASP A 76 4.70 -20.29 7.30
C ASP A 76 4.35 -19.21 6.24
N LEU A 77 3.60 -18.17 6.64
CA LEU A 77 3.09 -17.16 5.72
C LEU A 77 3.12 -15.76 6.35
N VAL A 78 3.75 -14.82 5.66
CA VAL A 78 3.71 -13.40 6.03
C VAL A 78 2.72 -12.66 5.12
N VAL A 79 1.77 -11.93 5.71
CA VAL A 79 0.70 -11.20 4.99
C VAL A 79 0.74 -9.73 5.38
N PRO A 80 1.33 -8.88 4.54
CA PRO A 80 1.25 -7.43 4.72
C PRO A 80 -0.19 -6.94 4.49
N ILE A 81 -0.60 -5.96 5.30
CA ILE A 81 -2.01 -5.53 5.32
C ILE A 81 -2.25 -4.24 4.54
N SER A 82 -1.23 -3.38 4.41
CA SER A 82 -1.40 -2.06 3.77
C SER A 82 -0.11 -1.59 3.09
N GLU A 83 0.17 -0.29 3.16
CA GLU A 83 1.30 0.35 2.48
C GLU A 83 2.67 -0.11 3.01
N GLU A 84 2.74 -0.66 4.23
CA GLU A 84 3.96 -1.28 4.75
C GLU A 84 4.42 -2.47 3.90
N ALA A 85 3.55 -3.01 3.05
CA ALA A 85 3.88 -4.09 2.09
C ALA A 85 5.10 -3.74 1.22
N VAL A 86 5.29 -2.48 0.87
CA VAL A 86 6.48 -2.02 0.13
C VAL A 86 7.76 -2.31 0.92
N TYR A 87 7.77 -2.03 2.22
CA TYR A 87 8.93 -2.31 3.08
C TYR A 87 9.08 -3.80 3.37
N VAL A 88 7.97 -4.49 3.65
CA VAL A 88 7.96 -5.94 3.91
C VAL A 88 8.43 -6.73 2.69
N SER A 89 8.19 -6.24 1.47
CA SER A 89 8.66 -6.87 0.24
C SER A 89 10.19 -6.97 0.14
N LEU A 90 10.94 -6.13 0.89
CA LEU A 90 12.41 -6.22 1.02
C LEU A 90 12.86 -7.51 1.75
N LEU A 91 11.94 -8.25 2.35
CA LEU A 91 12.23 -9.56 2.93
C LEU A 91 12.33 -10.68 1.88
N HIS A 92 11.89 -10.47 0.63
CA HIS A 92 12.15 -11.43 -0.44
C HIS A 92 13.66 -11.74 -0.53
N GLY A 93 14.03 -13.01 -0.57
CA GLY A 93 15.42 -13.46 -0.56
C GLY A 93 16.12 -13.43 0.81
N ARG A 94 15.45 -12.95 1.88
CA ARG A 94 15.96 -12.97 3.27
C ARG A 94 15.17 -13.93 4.17
N LEU A 95 14.02 -14.39 3.70
CA LEU A 95 13.16 -15.35 4.42
C LEU A 95 13.73 -16.76 4.35
N PRO A 96 13.47 -17.61 5.37
CA PRO A 96 13.68 -19.04 5.26
C PRO A 96 12.97 -19.64 4.03
N PRO A 97 13.51 -20.71 3.39
CA PRO A 97 12.96 -21.28 2.15
C PRO A 97 11.49 -21.69 2.23
N ASP A 98 11.04 -22.12 3.40
CA ASP A 98 9.68 -22.62 3.62
C ASP A 98 8.68 -21.51 3.95
N VAL A 99 9.15 -20.29 4.20
CA VAL A 99 8.30 -19.14 4.53
C VAL A 99 7.86 -18.42 3.24
N ARG A 100 6.56 -18.26 3.09
CA ARG A 100 5.96 -17.54 1.96
C ARG A 100 5.64 -16.10 2.35
N LEU A 101 5.80 -15.18 1.39
CA LEU A 101 5.45 -13.77 1.54
C LEU A 101 4.34 -13.42 0.55
N ALA A 102 3.20 -12.96 1.06
CA ALA A 102 2.02 -12.62 0.26
C ALA A 102 2.08 -11.18 -0.29
N CYS A 103 3.16 -10.81 -0.93
CA CYS A 103 3.27 -9.58 -1.71
C CYS A 103 4.26 -9.76 -2.86
N PRO A 104 4.17 -8.93 -3.92
CA PRO A 104 5.14 -8.91 -5.02
C PRO A 104 6.54 -8.50 -4.56
N LEU A 105 7.52 -8.63 -5.47
CA LEU A 105 8.88 -8.12 -5.27
C LEU A 105 8.89 -6.61 -5.08
N PHE A 106 9.91 -6.10 -4.39
CA PHE A 106 10.07 -4.68 -4.07
C PHE A 106 9.99 -3.79 -5.31
N GLU A 107 10.65 -4.16 -6.40
CA GLU A 107 10.67 -3.39 -7.64
C GLU A 107 9.26 -3.23 -8.22
N GLN A 108 8.45 -4.29 -8.18
CA GLN A 108 7.06 -4.27 -8.65
C GLN A 108 6.20 -3.40 -7.72
N MET A 109 6.34 -3.58 -6.41
CA MET A 109 5.62 -2.78 -5.41
C MET A 109 5.95 -1.30 -5.53
N ASN A 110 7.23 -0.96 -5.68
CA ASN A 110 7.69 0.42 -5.81
C ASN A 110 7.21 1.06 -7.12
N LEU A 111 7.26 0.33 -8.25
CA LEU A 111 6.71 0.78 -9.53
C LEU A 111 5.23 1.16 -9.42
N LEU A 112 4.43 0.27 -8.83
CA LEU A 112 2.98 0.46 -8.72
C LEU A 112 2.59 1.52 -7.67
N ASN A 113 3.40 1.69 -6.63
CA ASN A 113 3.14 2.67 -5.57
C ASN A 113 3.50 4.11 -5.98
N ASN A 114 4.51 4.29 -6.81
CA ASN A 114 4.90 5.61 -7.32
C ASN A 114 4.00 6.00 -8.49
N LYS A 115 3.16 7.03 -8.30
CA LYS A 115 2.13 7.45 -9.26
C LYS A 115 2.70 7.94 -10.61
N LEU A 116 3.90 8.52 -10.60
CA LEU A 116 4.57 8.95 -11.83
C LEU A 116 5.10 7.75 -12.62
N SER A 117 5.81 6.85 -11.94
CA SER A 117 6.35 5.63 -12.56
C SER A 117 5.23 4.72 -13.06
N PHE A 118 4.14 4.59 -12.27
CA PHE A 118 2.95 3.84 -12.67
C PHE A 118 2.29 4.44 -13.92
N ALA A 119 2.15 5.78 -13.99
CA ALA A 119 1.56 6.43 -15.16
C ALA A 119 2.37 6.16 -16.43
N GLY A 120 3.71 6.26 -16.37
CA GLY A 120 4.59 5.93 -17.48
C GLY A 120 4.45 4.46 -17.91
N TRP A 121 4.58 3.54 -16.95
CA TRP A 121 4.40 2.11 -17.21
C TRP A 121 3.03 1.78 -17.81
N ALA A 122 1.97 2.38 -17.31
CA ALA A 122 0.62 2.15 -17.80
C ALA A 122 0.45 2.62 -19.26
N ILE A 123 1.01 3.78 -19.61
CA ILE A 123 1.01 4.29 -20.99
C ILE A 123 1.75 3.31 -21.91
N ASP A 124 2.93 2.85 -21.53
CA ASP A 124 3.74 1.91 -22.31
C ASP A 124 3.04 0.57 -22.55
N HIS A 125 2.07 0.22 -21.67
CA HIS A 125 1.25 -0.98 -21.78
C HIS A 125 -0.16 -0.72 -22.37
N GLY A 126 -0.40 0.46 -22.94
CA GLY A 126 -1.66 0.81 -23.60
C GLY A 126 -2.85 1.02 -22.64
N LEU A 127 -2.59 1.23 -21.35
CA LEU A 127 -3.64 1.52 -20.37
C LEU A 127 -3.98 3.02 -20.37
N LEU A 128 -5.26 3.33 -20.21
CA LEU A 128 -5.72 4.71 -20.10
C LEU A 128 -5.45 5.25 -18.70
N VAL A 129 -4.63 6.28 -18.63
CA VAL A 129 -4.35 7.01 -17.39
C VAL A 129 -4.47 8.52 -17.63
N PRO A 130 -4.84 9.30 -16.63
CA PRO A 130 -4.83 10.75 -16.76
C PRO A 130 -3.41 11.26 -17.05
N PRO A 131 -3.23 12.27 -17.92
CA PRO A 131 -1.96 12.96 -18.11
C PRO A 131 -1.32 13.31 -16.77
N THR A 132 -0.10 12.85 -16.55
CA THR A 132 0.61 12.93 -15.25
C THR A 132 2.06 13.31 -15.50
N PHE A 133 2.52 14.37 -14.85
CA PHE A 133 3.88 14.91 -15.01
C PHE A 133 4.50 15.22 -13.65
N ALA A 134 5.83 15.17 -13.57
CA ALA A 134 6.52 15.70 -12.40
C ALA A 134 6.26 17.23 -12.30
N ALA A 135 5.98 17.72 -11.11
CA ALA A 135 5.61 19.14 -10.90
C ALA A 135 6.72 20.12 -11.31
N THR A 136 7.95 19.62 -11.48
CA THR A 136 9.12 20.41 -11.89
C THR A 136 9.24 20.62 -13.42
N THR A 137 8.40 19.97 -14.23
CA THR A 137 8.50 19.96 -15.69
C THR A 137 7.66 21.07 -16.35
N ASP A 138 8.00 21.40 -17.58
CA ASP A 138 7.24 22.40 -18.35
C ASP A 138 5.88 21.85 -18.80
N GLU A 139 5.78 20.55 -19.07
CA GLU A 139 4.52 19.86 -19.38
C GLU A 139 3.52 19.94 -18.20
N ALA A 140 4.00 19.88 -16.96
CA ALA A 140 3.15 20.11 -15.79
C ALA A 140 2.59 21.53 -15.77
N SER A 141 3.40 22.53 -16.10
CA SER A 141 2.99 23.92 -16.18
C SER A 141 2.01 24.15 -17.33
N GLU A 142 2.23 23.52 -18.47
CA GLU A 142 1.33 23.57 -19.61
C GLU A 142 -0.04 22.96 -19.27
N LEU A 143 -0.05 21.76 -18.65
CA LEU A 143 -1.29 21.13 -18.19
C LEU A 143 -2.04 22.04 -17.20
N ALA A 144 -1.36 22.59 -16.20
CA ALA A 144 -1.96 23.47 -15.19
C ALA A 144 -2.57 24.75 -15.80
N SER A 145 -2.01 25.27 -16.90
CA SER A 145 -2.55 26.45 -17.60
C SER A 145 -3.85 26.17 -18.34
N ARG A 146 -4.09 24.90 -18.76
CA ARG A 146 -5.19 24.52 -19.68
C ARG A 146 -6.29 23.70 -19.03
N LYS A 147 -6.00 23.00 -17.93
CA LYS A 147 -6.91 22.04 -17.30
C LYS A 147 -6.98 22.22 -15.79
N ASN A 148 -8.11 21.81 -15.19
CA ASN A 148 -8.14 21.58 -13.76
C ASN A 148 -7.23 20.41 -13.44
N TYR A 149 -6.50 20.50 -12.35
CA TYR A 149 -5.49 19.50 -12.02
C TYR A 149 -5.44 19.19 -10.53
N VAL A 150 -4.76 18.07 -10.23
CA VAL A 150 -4.47 17.62 -8.89
C VAL A 150 -2.96 17.70 -8.69
N LEU A 151 -2.54 18.47 -7.69
CA LEU A 151 -1.17 18.49 -7.19
C LEU A 151 -1.08 17.53 -6.00
N LYS A 152 -0.18 16.57 -6.07
CA LYS A 152 -0.05 15.54 -5.03
C LYS A 152 1.35 14.92 -4.98
N PRO A 153 1.74 14.30 -3.85
CA PRO A 153 2.98 13.51 -3.78
C PRO A 153 2.96 12.33 -4.77
N SER A 154 4.10 12.06 -5.42
CA SER A 154 4.29 10.89 -6.28
C SER A 154 4.15 9.59 -5.50
N ASN A 155 4.66 9.57 -4.27
CA ASN A 155 4.46 8.52 -3.29
C ASN A 155 3.51 9.01 -2.19
N GLY A 156 2.74 8.13 -1.58
CA GLY A 156 1.82 8.47 -0.50
C GLY A 156 0.44 7.85 -0.69
N TYR A 157 -0.36 7.93 0.36
CA TYR A 157 -1.62 7.20 0.52
C TYR A 157 -2.69 8.08 1.19
N SER A 158 -3.92 7.59 1.19
CA SER A 158 -5.07 8.18 1.92
C SER A 158 -5.35 9.65 1.61
N GLY A 159 -4.92 10.16 0.44
CA GLY A 159 -5.16 11.54 0.03
C GLY A 159 -4.31 12.60 0.75
N VAL A 160 -3.33 12.19 1.57
CA VAL A 160 -2.43 13.13 2.25
C VAL A 160 -1.64 13.96 1.22
N GLY A 161 -1.67 15.29 1.36
CA GLY A 161 -0.96 16.21 0.47
C GLY A 161 -1.62 16.42 -0.89
N VAL A 162 -2.83 15.87 -1.11
CA VAL A 162 -3.60 16.10 -2.35
C VAL A 162 -4.25 17.49 -2.34
N LYS A 163 -4.00 18.28 -3.37
CA LYS A 163 -4.57 19.62 -3.57
C LYS A 163 -5.26 19.67 -4.93
N LEU A 164 -6.55 20.01 -4.94
CA LEU A 164 -7.29 20.31 -6.16
C LEU A 164 -7.00 21.75 -6.58
N ARG A 165 -6.79 21.97 -7.87
CA ARG A 165 -6.44 23.25 -8.46
C ARG A 165 -7.27 23.51 -9.72
N HIS A 166 -7.61 24.76 -9.94
CA HIS A 166 -8.29 25.19 -11.17
C HIS A 166 -7.28 25.52 -12.26
N LYS A 167 -7.74 25.41 -13.51
CA LYS A 167 -6.95 25.82 -14.68
C LYS A 167 -6.50 27.27 -14.55
N GLY A 168 -5.25 27.52 -14.89
CA GLY A 168 -4.66 28.88 -14.82
C GLY A 168 -4.18 29.28 -13.42
N GLU A 169 -4.44 28.50 -12.37
CA GLU A 169 -3.76 28.71 -11.10
C GLU A 169 -2.26 28.45 -11.27
N ILE A 170 -1.45 29.34 -10.70
CA ILE A 170 0.00 29.22 -10.80
C ILE A 170 0.45 27.95 -10.06
N LEU A 171 1.27 27.16 -10.73
CA LEU A 171 1.95 26.01 -10.10
C LEU A 171 3.07 26.57 -9.20
N ASP A 172 2.71 26.86 -7.95
CA ASP A 172 3.58 27.49 -6.93
C ASP A 172 4.54 26.50 -6.25
N ALA A 173 4.31 25.21 -6.41
CA ALA A 173 5.10 24.16 -5.77
C ALA A 173 5.81 23.29 -6.83
N ARG A 174 6.94 23.79 -7.34
CA ARG A 174 7.86 23.02 -8.20
C ARG A 174 8.84 22.21 -7.34
N GLU A 175 8.31 21.39 -6.45
CA GLU A 175 9.13 20.58 -5.54
C GLU A 175 9.36 19.18 -6.10
N PRO A 176 10.58 18.62 -5.97
CA PRO A 176 10.83 17.22 -6.27
C PRO A 176 9.90 16.31 -5.45
N GLY A 177 9.40 15.25 -6.10
CA GLY A 177 8.49 14.30 -5.45
C GLY A 177 7.00 14.68 -5.51
N LEU A 178 6.64 15.86 -6.05
CA LEU A 178 5.27 16.21 -6.40
C LEU A 178 4.97 15.92 -7.88
N ILE A 179 3.72 15.59 -8.15
CA ILE A 179 3.18 15.42 -9.51
C ILE A 179 1.97 16.29 -9.74
N VAL A 180 1.80 16.69 -10.98
CA VAL A 180 0.59 17.31 -11.53
C VAL A 180 -0.12 16.28 -12.39
N GLN A 181 -1.41 16.07 -12.12
CA GLN A 181 -2.24 15.14 -12.88
C GLN A 181 -3.54 15.81 -13.30
N GLU A 182 -4.01 15.59 -14.54
CA GLU A 182 -5.30 16.11 -14.99
C GLU A 182 -6.41 15.61 -14.06
N GLN A 183 -7.30 16.52 -13.64
CA GLN A 183 -8.49 16.17 -12.88
C GLN A 183 -9.55 15.58 -13.81
N ILE A 184 -9.81 14.28 -13.66
CA ILE A 184 -10.85 13.58 -14.43
C ILE A 184 -12.19 13.70 -13.71
N GLN A 185 -13.25 14.00 -14.47
CA GLN A 185 -14.63 13.99 -14.00
C GLN A 185 -15.23 12.59 -14.23
N GLY A 186 -15.96 12.06 -13.25
CA GLY A 186 -16.59 10.75 -13.38
C GLY A 186 -16.99 10.15 -12.05
N ARG A 187 -17.52 8.93 -12.10
CA ARG A 187 -17.82 8.15 -10.90
C ARG A 187 -16.52 7.61 -10.32
N HIS A 188 -16.37 7.71 -9.01
CA HIS A 188 -15.22 7.17 -8.30
C HIS A 188 -15.44 5.67 -8.03
N MET A 189 -14.73 4.84 -8.75
CA MET A 189 -14.77 3.38 -8.59
C MET A 189 -13.44 2.89 -8.00
N SER A 190 -13.52 1.84 -7.20
CA SER A 190 -12.34 1.12 -6.69
C SER A 190 -12.49 -0.37 -6.96
N SER A 191 -11.38 -1.07 -7.04
CA SER A 191 -11.33 -2.52 -7.12
C SER A 191 -10.41 -3.10 -6.05
N LEU A 192 -10.75 -4.30 -5.59
CA LEU A 192 -9.89 -5.15 -4.78
C LEU A 192 -9.78 -6.49 -5.50
N SER A 193 -8.56 -6.87 -5.86
CA SER A 193 -8.28 -8.12 -6.59
C SER A 193 -7.36 -9.02 -5.80
N LEU A 194 -7.65 -10.31 -5.80
CA LEU A 194 -6.76 -11.37 -5.35
C LEU A 194 -6.15 -12.05 -6.56
N LEU A 195 -4.84 -11.95 -6.69
CA LEU A 195 -4.10 -12.48 -7.82
C LEU A 195 -3.16 -13.61 -7.39
N LYS A 196 -2.99 -14.63 -8.23
CA LYS A 196 -1.98 -15.68 -8.04
C LYS A 196 -1.29 -15.97 -9.36
N ASN A 197 0.02 -15.76 -9.43
CA ASN A 197 0.82 -15.97 -10.64
C ASN A 197 0.24 -15.26 -11.88
N GLY A 198 -0.19 -14.01 -11.73
CA GLY A 198 -0.79 -13.22 -12.80
C GLY A 198 -2.25 -13.56 -13.14
N ASN A 199 -2.84 -14.59 -12.54
CA ASN A 199 -4.24 -14.93 -12.73
C ASN A 199 -5.14 -14.28 -11.67
N ASP A 200 -6.22 -13.67 -12.12
CA ASP A 200 -7.27 -13.13 -11.24
C ASP A 200 -8.08 -14.29 -10.65
N LEU A 201 -8.03 -14.42 -9.31
CA LEU A 201 -8.83 -15.40 -8.58
C LEU A 201 -10.17 -14.82 -8.15
N CYS A 202 -10.20 -13.54 -7.83
CA CYS A 202 -11.40 -12.83 -7.40
C CYS A 202 -11.17 -11.32 -7.50
N THR A 203 -12.10 -10.60 -8.10
CA THR A 203 -12.12 -9.14 -8.12
C THR A 203 -13.47 -8.62 -7.66
N VAL A 204 -13.44 -7.71 -6.70
CA VAL A 204 -14.61 -6.97 -6.23
C VAL A 204 -14.50 -5.53 -6.70
N LEU A 205 -15.55 -5.03 -7.35
CA LEU A 205 -15.68 -3.63 -7.74
C LEU A 205 -16.67 -2.94 -6.79
N TYR A 206 -16.33 -1.73 -6.36
CA TYR A 206 -17.21 -0.93 -5.52
C TYR A 206 -17.12 0.56 -5.86
N GLU A 207 -18.23 1.26 -5.67
CA GLU A 207 -18.28 2.71 -5.82
C GLU A 207 -17.87 3.38 -4.50
N GLY A 208 -16.82 4.18 -4.54
CA GLY A 208 -16.36 4.97 -3.42
C GLY A 208 -17.21 6.24 -3.28
N ARG A 209 -17.74 6.52 -2.09
CA ARG A 209 -18.26 7.85 -1.79
C ARG A 209 -17.09 8.76 -1.44
N VAL A 210 -16.83 9.74 -2.29
CA VAL A 210 -15.86 10.80 -1.97
C VAL A 210 -16.49 11.67 -0.89
N LEU A 211 -16.00 11.54 0.34
CA LEU A 211 -16.33 12.52 1.36
C LEU A 211 -15.59 13.83 0.99
N PRO A 212 -16.25 15.00 1.06
CA PRO A 212 -15.58 16.26 0.81
C PRO A 212 -14.39 16.38 1.75
N ILE A 213 -13.21 16.58 1.17
CA ILE A 213 -11.99 16.91 1.92
C ILE A 213 -12.26 18.28 2.56
N ARG A 214 -12.37 18.30 3.90
CA ARG A 214 -12.51 19.53 4.69
C ARG A 214 -11.15 20.15 4.91
#